data_388eadde99bbb104596f8273658966e2
#
_entry.id   388eadde99bbb104596f8273658966e2
#
_cell.length_a   1.000
_cell.length_b   1.000
_cell.length_c   1.000
_cell.angle_alpha   90.00
_cell.angle_beta   90.00
_cell.angle_gamma   90.00
#
_symmetry.space_group_name_H-M   'P 1'
#
loop_
_entity.id
_entity.type
_entity.pdbx_description
1 polymer ?
#
loop_
_entity_poly.entity_id
_entity_poly.type
_entity_poly.pdbx_seq_one_letter_code
_entity_poly.pdbx_strand_id
1 'polypeptide(L)'
;MGRGIHWISNGRIVPAPAEVASPAEERQLLQRQGFVKIVESEGGTTLRWSMFAANWSSLFFVAEWVHEAMGPFYLQYYSAGWFNERFEHAHAAADRIRHLIHKSDVHLSQTVYIRSAPETRRDVPALLSQVLRDNAADEECSIDCMYDPSSQRFRVARVGQHSTIAKLWGVNPVSYPCLTGHSYDQAVSRVYPQVTRSGEAHYDHIYAAMASANGDVVWVPYQRVVLPLNMGRNRKAVRIVTELAKVDICPL
;
A
#
# COMPACT_ATOMS: atom_id res chain seq x y z
N MET A 1 12.45 17.02 29.53
CA MET A 1 11.83 15.96 28.70
C MET A 1 12.92 15.01 28.25
N GLY A 2 12.69 13.71 28.38
CA GLY A 2 13.75 12.71 28.29
C GLY A 2 14.28 12.52 26.88
N ARG A 3 15.59 12.34 26.78
CA ARG A 3 16.26 11.80 25.61
C ARG A 3 15.62 10.42 25.32
N GLY A 4 14.93 10.30 24.20
CA GLY A 4 14.19 9.08 23.88
C GLY A 4 14.60 8.52 22.50
N ILE A 5 14.64 7.20 22.43
CA ILE A 5 14.69 6.48 21.15
C ILE A 5 13.33 5.78 21.00
N HIS A 6 12.64 6.11 19.92
CA HIS A 6 11.36 5.49 19.60
C HIS A 6 11.47 4.73 18.29
N TRP A 7 10.86 3.57 18.25
CA TRP A 7 10.72 2.76 17.07
C TRP A 7 9.26 2.75 16.62
N ILE A 8 9.04 3.03 15.34
CA ILE A 8 7.71 3.06 14.77
C ILE A 8 7.56 1.91 13.79
N SER A 9 6.52 1.13 13.95
CA SER A 9 6.15 0.05 13.05
C SER A 9 4.63 -0.02 12.92
N ASN A 10 4.13 -0.18 11.71
CA ASN A 10 2.70 -0.25 11.42
C ASN A 10 1.87 0.90 12.01
N GLY A 11 2.42 2.12 11.95
CA GLY A 11 1.72 3.33 12.40
C GLY A 11 1.62 3.50 13.92
N ARG A 12 2.47 2.84 14.70
CA ARG A 12 2.48 2.94 16.16
C ARG A 12 3.89 2.86 16.73
N ILE A 13 4.06 3.46 17.91
CA ILE A 13 5.28 3.30 18.70
C ILE A 13 5.33 1.86 19.21
N VAL A 14 6.47 1.21 19.02
CA VAL A 14 6.74 -0.15 19.50
C VAL A 14 7.95 -0.16 20.43
N PRO A 15 8.06 -1.14 21.34
CA PRO A 15 9.27 -1.34 22.14
C PRO A 15 10.50 -1.45 21.23
N ALA A 16 11.66 -1.01 21.73
CA ALA A 16 12.92 -1.23 21.00
C ALA A 16 13.06 -2.73 20.69
N PRO A 17 13.27 -3.09 19.44
CA PRO A 17 13.50 -4.49 19.09
C PRO A 17 14.70 -5.01 19.90
N ALA A 18 14.59 -6.20 20.51
CA ALA A 18 15.62 -6.78 21.36
C ALA A 18 16.97 -7.04 20.63
N GLU A 19 16.94 -7.00 19.31
CA GLU A 19 18.05 -7.33 18.41
C GLU A 19 18.92 -6.13 18.01
N VAL A 20 18.64 -4.90 18.50
CA VAL A 20 19.39 -3.71 18.08
C VAL A 20 20.63 -3.52 18.93
N ALA A 21 21.54 -4.48 18.92
CA ALA A 21 22.85 -4.38 19.58
C ALA A 21 23.94 -3.81 18.65
N SER A 22 23.70 -3.74 17.35
CA SER A 22 24.71 -3.32 16.37
C SER A 22 24.15 -2.39 15.27
N PRO A 23 25.01 -1.57 14.64
CA PRO A 23 24.62 -0.76 13.47
C PRO A 23 24.16 -1.60 12.25
N ALA A 24 24.55 -2.87 12.18
CA ALA A 24 24.14 -3.77 11.11
C ALA A 24 22.68 -4.20 11.30
N GLU A 25 22.29 -4.53 12.54
CA GLU A 25 20.91 -4.87 12.91
C GLU A 25 19.98 -3.66 12.76
N GLU A 26 20.41 -2.47 13.17
CA GLU A 26 19.67 -1.24 12.91
C GLU A 26 19.40 -1.06 11.40
N ARG A 27 20.41 -1.25 10.57
CA ARG A 27 20.24 -1.20 9.11
C ARG A 27 19.24 -2.21 8.60
N GLN A 28 19.25 -3.42 9.12
CA GLN A 28 18.31 -4.48 8.74
C GLN A 28 16.86 -4.07 9.08
N LEU A 29 16.61 -3.55 10.28
CA LEU A 29 15.28 -3.07 10.68
C LEU A 29 14.80 -1.94 9.76
N LEU A 30 15.64 -0.95 9.50
CA LEU A 30 15.28 0.18 8.65
C LEU A 30 15.10 -0.22 7.19
N GLN A 31 16.04 -1.00 6.61
CA GLN A 31 16.10 -1.28 5.17
C GLN A 31 15.25 -2.47 4.73
N ARG A 32 14.96 -3.41 5.61
CA ARG A 32 14.20 -4.62 5.27
C ARG A 32 12.85 -4.74 5.95
N GLN A 33 12.72 -4.23 7.16
CA GLN A 33 11.49 -4.39 7.95
C GLN A 33 10.62 -3.13 8.01
N GLY A 34 11.07 -2.03 7.38
CA GLY A 34 10.28 -0.79 7.25
C GLY A 34 10.05 -0.04 8.55
N PHE A 35 10.88 -0.25 9.55
CA PHE A 35 10.84 0.54 10.77
C PHE A 35 11.26 1.99 10.50
N VAL A 36 10.69 2.91 11.27
CA VAL A 36 11.19 4.27 11.40
C VAL A 36 11.77 4.44 12.81
N LYS A 37 12.99 4.95 12.90
CA LYS A 37 13.64 5.27 14.17
C LYS A 37 13.58 6.77 14.40
N ILE A 38 13.15 7.15 15.59
CA ILE A 38 13.15 8.53 16.07
C ILE A 38 14.12 8.64 17.23
N VAL A 39 14.98 9.63 17.18
CA VAL A 39 15.93 9.92 18.26
C VAL A 39 15.74 11.37 18.68
N GLU A 40 15.28 11.58 19.91
CA GLU A 40 15.18 12.88 20.53
C GLU A 40 16.43 13.18 21.36
N SER A 41 17.02 14.34 21.15
CA SER A 41 18.22 14.82 21.84
C SER A 41 18.11 16.32 22.14
N GLU A 42 19.05 16.86 22.92
CA GLU A 42 19.13 18.31 23.14
C GLU A 42 19.39 19.11 21.83
N GLY A 43 19.99 18.46 20.84
CA GLY A 43 20.26 19.05 19.51
C GLY A 43 19.09 18.96 18.54
N GLY A 44 17.93 18.41 18.95
CA GLY A 44 16.75 18.25 18.12
C GLY A 44 16.35 16.80 17.90
N THR A 45 15.46 16.60 16.97
CA THR A 45 14.85 15.30 16.67
C THR A 45 15.37 14.74 15.33
N THR A 46 15.93 13.52 15.37
CA THR A 46 16.40 12.81 14.18
C THR A 46 15.43 11.69 13.81
N LEU A 47 15.02 11.64 12.57
CA LEU A 47 14.12 10.64 11.99
C LEU A 47 14.88 9.82 10.95
N ARG A 48 14.90 8.50 11.10
CA ARG A 48 15.64 7.59 10.21
C ARG A 48 14.76 6.50 9.65
N TRP A 49 14.79 6.30 8.32
CA TRP A 49 14.05 5.23 7.64
C TRP A 49 14.68 4.87 6.29
N SER A 50 14.13 3.86 5.62
CA SER A 50 14.46 3.52 4.23
C SER A 50 13.25 3.76 3.32
N MET A 51 13.49 4.34 2.15
CA MET A 51 12.46 4.54 1.12
C MET A 51 12.06 3.23 0.46
N PHE A 52 12.93 2.22 0.44
CA PHE A 52 12.69 0.93 -0.23
C PHE A 52 11.89 -0.07 0.61
N ALA A 53 11.94 0.06 1.92
CA ALA A 53 11.18 -0.77 2.85
C ALA A 53 10.15 0.06 3.62
N ALA A 54 9.68 1.17 3.02
CA ALA A 54 8.83 2.12 3.70
C ALA A 54 7.51 1.48 4.11
N ASN A 55 7.30 1.38 5.40
CA ASN A 55 5.99 1.18 5.98
C ASN A 55 5.26 2.52 5.97
N TRP A 56 4.36 2.71 5.03
CA TRP A 56 3.65 3.97 4.82
C TRP A 56 2.86 4.41 6.06
N SER A 57 2.25 3.47 6.78
CA SER A 57 1.55 3.76 8.03
C SER A 57 2.49 4.39 9.05
N SER A 58 3.73 3.90 9.13
CA SER A 58 4.74 4.45 10.03
C SER A 58 5.19 5.84 9.59
N LEU A 59 5.36 6.09 8.29
CA LEU A 59 5.73 7.41 7.79
C LEU A 59 4.61 8.43 7.93
N PHE A 60 3.35 8.05 7.71
CA PHE A 60 2.21 8.93 7.98
C PHE A 60 2.09 9.25 9.48
N PHE A 61 2.24 8.24 10.34
CA PHE A 61 2.28 8.45 11.78
C PHE A 61 3.37 9.45 12.18
N VAL A 62 4.58 9.28 11.65
CA VAL A 62 5.72 10.15 11.95
C VAL A 62 5.51 11.58 11.42
N ALA A 63 4.89 11.74 10.26
CA ALA A 63 4.56 13.06 9.72
C ALA A 63 3.57 13.84 10.61
N GLU A 64 2.67 13.15 11.32
CA GLU A 64 1.81 13.77 12.33
C GLU A 64 2.55 13.97 13.66
N TRP A 65 3.28 12.95 14.12
CA TRP A 65 4.00 12.95 15.36
C TRP A 65 5.06 14.09 15.45
N VAL A 66 5.70 14.44 14.35
CA VAL A 66 6.69 15.53 14.27
C VAL A 66 6.16 16.87 14.82
N HIS A 67 4.83 17.11 14.74
CA HIS A 67 4.24 18.35 15.25
C HIS A 67 4.28 18.47 16.79
N GLU A 68 4.45 17.35 17.49
CA GLU A 68 4.56 17.28 18.94
C GLU A 68 6.01 17.26 19.43
N ALA A 69 6.97 17.10 18.51
CA ALA A 69 8.39 16.98 18.81
C ALA A 69 9.12 18.34 18.81
N MET A 70 10.29 18.37 19.44
CA MET A 70 11.14 19.57 19.48
C MET A 70 12.14 19.56 18.31
N GLY A 71 12.18 20.68 17.58
CA GLY A 71 13.18 20.93 16.54
C GLY A 71 14.55 21.35 17.07
N PRO A 72 15.56 21.47 16.21
CA PRO A 72 15.50 21.22 14.77
C PRO A 72 15.32 19.74 14.42
N PHE A 73 14.80 19.49 13.21
CA PHE A 73 14.50 18.14 12.72
C PHE A 73 15.53 17.72 11.68
N TYR A 74 16.06 16.49 11.81
CA TYR A 74 16.99 15.88 10.89
C TYR A 74 16.34 14.66 10.25
N LEU A 75 16.02 14.77 8.95
CA LEU A 75 15.48 13.67 8.18
C LEU A 75 16.62 12.88 7.54
N GLN A 76 16.81 11.64 7.95
CA GLN A 76 17.82 10.72 7.44
C GLN A 76 17.12 9.56 6.76
N TYR A 77 17.15 9.52 5.45
CA TYR A 77 16.50 8.45 4.70
C TYR A 77 17.41 7.82 3.66
N TYR A 78 17.24 6.52 3.50
CA TYR A 78 18.00 5.72 2.53
C TYR A 78 17.21 5.61 1.22
N SER A 79 17.82 6.09 0.10
CA SER A 79 17.28 5.95 -1.26
C SER A 79 18.47 5.82 -2.23
N ALA A 80 18.97 4.58 -2.43
CA ALA A 80 20.22 4.31 -3.14
C ALA A 80 21.47 5.02 -2.57
N GLY A 81 21.39 5.48 -1.32
CA GLY A 81 22.35 6.25 -0.55
C GLY A 81 21.65 6.95 0.59
N TRP A 82 22.40 7.36 1.62
CA TRP A 82 21.83 8.12 2.72
C TRP A 82 21.71 9.60 2.36
N PHE A 83 20.51 10.14 2.52
CA PHE A 83 20.22 11.58 2.44
C PHE A 83 20.04 12.13 3.83
N ASN A 84 20.49 13.38 4.06
CA ASN A 84 20.31 14.10 5.30
C ASN A 84 19.77 15.48 4.97
N GLU A 85 18.62 15.81 5.53
CA GLU A 85 18.00 17.13 5.38
C GLU A 85 17.67 17.69 6.76
N ARG A 86 17.87 19.00 6.94
CA ARG A 86 17.61 19.70 8.19
C ARG A 86 16.46 20.69 8.03
N PHE A 87 15.55 20.71 9.00
CA PHE A 87 14.41 21.62 9.06
C PHE A 87 14.33 22.25 10.45
N GLU A 88 14.11 23.55 10.47
CA GLU A 88 13.95 24.29 11.74
C GLU A 88 12.54 24.14 12.33
N HIS A 89 11.53 23.88 11.47
CA HIS A 89 10.13 23.87 11.84
C HIS A 89 9.46 22.54 11.55
N ALA A 90 8.60 22.09 12.47
CA ALA A 90 7.88 20.83 12.40
C ALA A 90 7.06 20.68 11.11
N HIS A 91 6.32 21.74 10.71
CA HIS A 91 5.50 21.69 9.49
C HIS A 91 6.34 21.44 8.24
N ALA A 92 7.52 22.07 8.12
CA ALA A 92 8.40 21.88 6.96
C ALA A 92 8.95 20.44 6.91
N ALA A 93 9.32 19.87 8.07
CA ALA A 93 9.74 18.48 8.17
C ALA A 93 8.57 17.52 7.82
N ALA A 94 7.37 17.75 8.35
CA ALA A 94 6.17 16.97 8.06
C ALA A 94 5.80 17.02 6.56
N ASP A 95 5.82 18.21 5.95
CA ASP A 95 5.53 18.37 4.53
C ASP A 95 6.59 17.69 3.66
N ARG A 96 7.84 17.71 4.09
CA ARG A 96 8.90 16.97 3.40
C ARG A 96 8.69 15.46 3.48
N ILE A 97 8.31 14.94 4.64
CA ILE A 97 7.99 13.51 4.81
C ILE A 97 6.82 13.15 3.89
N ARG A 98 5.73 13.92 3.88
CA ARG A 98 4.58 13.71 2.99
C ARG A 98 4.97 13.75 1.51
N HIS A 99 5.83 14.72 1.14
CA HIS A 99 6.34 14.78 -0.23
C HIS A 99 7.15 13.53 -0.61
N LEU A 100 8.00 13.04 0.30
CA LEU A 100 8.77 11.81 0.06
C LEU A 100 7.87 10.57 -0.04
N ILE A 101 6.81 10.49 0.77
CA ILE A 101 5.77 9.46 0.64
C ILE A 101 5.16 9.51 -0.76
N HIS A 102 4.70 10.67 -1.22
CA HIS A 102 4.11 10.83 -2.55
C HIS A 102 5.10 10.53 -3.68
N LYS A 103 6.35 10.93 -3.54
CA LYS A 103 7.39 10.67 -4.54
C LYS A 103 7.71 9.17 -4.65
N SER A 104 7.77 8.47 -3.52
CA SER A 104 8.00 7.02 -3.51
C SER A 104 6.78 6.27 -4.01
N ASP A 105 5.60 6.77 -3.72
CA ASP A 105 4.35 6.24 -4.24
C ASP A 105 4.27 6.39 -5.77
N VAL A 106 4.78 7.48 -6.33
CA VAL A 106 4.99 7.63 -7.79
C VAL A 106 5.98 6.58 -8.32
N HIS A 107 7.03 6.27 -7.58
CA HIS A 107 7.96 5.19 -7.92
C HIS A 107 7.28 3.82 -7.89
N LEU A 108 6.45 3.55 -6.90
CA LEU A 108 5.64 2.33 -6.82
C LEU A 108 4.61 2.28 -7.96
N SER A 109 4.02 3.39 -8.38
CA SER A 109 3.08 3.42 -9.50
C SER A 109 3.76 3.11 -10.84
N GLN A 110 5.04 3.46 -11.01
CA GLN A 110 5.83 3.02 -12.16
C GLN A 110 6.15 1.52 -12.13
N THR A 111 5.89 0.86 -11.00
CA THR A 111 6.09 -0.57 -10.81
C THR A 111 4.78 -1.37 -10.82
N VAL A 112 3.67 -0.74 -11.18
CA VAL A 112 2.40 -1.42 -11.41
C VAL A 112 2.14 -1.51 -12.91
N TYR A 113 2.26 -2.71 -13.44
CA TYR A 113 1.97 -3.00 -14.85
C TYR A 113 0.58 -3.62 -14.94
N ILE A 114 -0.31 -2.98 -15.71
CA ILE A 114 -1.68 -3.44 -15.91
C ILE A 114 -1.88 -3.66 -17.41
N ARG A 115 -2.32 -4.86 -17.77
CA ARG A 115 -2.68 -5.22 -19.13
C ARG A 115 -4.11 -5.73 -19.15
N SER A 116 -5.01 -5.01 -19.79
CA SER A 116 -6.34 -5.54 -20.12
C SER A 116 -6.16 -6.71 -21.09
N ALA A 117 -6.80 -7.82 -20.79
CA ALA A 117 -6.70 -9.02 -21.60
C ALA A 117 -8.08 -9.42 -22.15
N PRO A 118 -8.18 -9.85 -23.41
CA PRO A 118 -9.43 -10.39 -23.92
C PRO A 118 -9.75 -11.72 -23.25
N GLU A 119 -11.03 -11.99 -22.99
CA GLU A 119 -11.54 -13.21 -22.34
C GLU A 119 -11.19 -14.51 -23.06
N THR A 120 -10.77 -14.43 -24.32
CA THR A 120 -10.44 -15.58 -25.17
C THR A 120 -9.09 -16.23 -24.87
N ARG A 121 -8.35 -15.75 -23.86
CA ARG A 121 -7.06 -16.36 -23.51
C ARG A 121 -7.21 -17.69 -22.79
N ARG A 122 -6.37 -18.65 -23.20
CA ARG A 122 -6.34 -20.02 -22.62
C ARG A 122 -5.76 -20.08 -21.19
N ASP A 123 -5.19 -19.01 -20.70
CA ASP A 123 -4.48 -18.91 -19.42
C ASP A 123 -5.31 -18.29 -18.29
N VAL A 124 -6.62 -18.10 -18.50
CA VAL A 124 -7.53 -17.61 -17.46
C VAL A 124 -7.74 -18.68 -16.41
N PRO A 125 -7.47 -18.42 -15.12
CA PRO A 125 -7.74 -19.36 -14.03
C PRO A 125 -9.19 -19.81 -13.99
N ALA A 126 -9.42 -21.05 -13.58
CA ALA A 126 -10.76 -21.66 -13.57
C ALA A 126 -11.78 -20.82 -12.78
N LEU A 127 -11.39 -20.32 -11.60
CA LEU A 127 -12.23 -19.44 -10.79
C LEU A 127 -12.62 -18.15 -11.56
N LEU A 128 -11.65 -17.47 -12.16
CA LEU A 128 -11.92 -16.23 -12.91
C LEU A 128 -12.74 -16.49 -14.17
N SER A 129 -12.50 -17.63 -14.85
CA SER A 129 -13.31 -18.05 -15.99
C SER A 129 -14.77 -18.32 -15.60
N GLN A 130 -15.00 -18.89 -14.44
CA GLN A 130 -16.35 -19.09 -13.91
C GLN A 130 -17.02 -17.76 -13.59
N VAL A 131 -16.31 -16.88 -12.88
CA VAL A 131 -16.81 -15.53 -12.53
C VAL A 131 -17.20 -14.72 -13.77
N LEU A 132 -16.40 -14.79 -14.84
CA LEU A 132 -16.70 -14.13 -16.11
C LEU A 132 -17.96 -14.71 -16.80
N ARG A 133 -18.11 -16.06 -16.81
CA ARG A 133 -19.30 -16.70 -17.40
C ARG A 133 -20.58 -16.40 -16.65
N ASP A 134 -20.49 -16.47 -15.32
CA ASP A 134 -21.66 -16.33 -14.44
C ASP A 134 -22.00 -14.85 -14.19
N ASN A 135 -21.09 -13.94 -14.55
CA ASN A 135 -21.13 -12.50 -14.21
C ASN A 135 -21.43 -12.28 -12.71
N ALA A 136 -20.94 -13.17 -11.87
CA ALA A 136 -21.17 -13.22 -10.44
C ALA A 136 -19.96 -13.82 -9.72
N ALA A 137 -19.78 -13.45 -8.46
CA ALA A 137 -18.73 -14.00 -7.62
C ALA A 137 -19.23 -14.18 -6.19
N ASP A 138 -18.71 -15.21 -5.54
CA ASP A 138 -18.93 -15.47 -4.12
C ASP A 138 -18.34 -14.32 -3.29
N GLU A 139 -19.11 -13.88 -2.33
CA GLU A 139 -18.71 -12.82 -1.40
C GLU A 139 -17.44 -13.16 -0.61
N GLU A 140 -17.35 -14.40 -0.16
CA GLU A 140 -16.21 -14.87 0.63
C GLU A 140 -14.91 -14.99 -0.18
N CYS A 141 -15.01 -15.08 -1.50
CA CYS A 141 -13.85 -15.13 -2.41
C CYS A 141 -13.50 -13.80 -3.06
N SER A 142 -14.18 -12.71 -2.67
CA SER A 142 -14.09 -11.41 -3.36
C SER A 142 -13.82 -10.25 -2.42
N ILE A 143 -13.52 -9.10 -3.03
CA ILE A 143 -13.39 -7.80 -2.37
C ILE A 143 -14.44 -6.87 -2.97
N ASP A 144 -15.18 -6.16 -2.13
CA ASP A 144 -16.11 -5.15 -2.57
C ASP A 144 -15.52 -3.76 -2.33
N CYS A 145 -15.50 -2.94 -3.38
CA CYS A 145 -15.10 -1.55 -3.31
C CYS A 145 -16.29 -0.64 -3.63
N MET A 146 -16.51 0.35 -2.77
CA MET A 146 -17.58 1.34 -2.92
C MET A 146 -17.01 2.71 -3.25
N TYR A 147 -17.67 3.42 -4.16
CA TYR A 147 -17.34 4.81 -4.45
C TYR A 147 -17.73 5.72 -3.30
N ASP A 148 -16.79 6.48 -2.81
CA ASP A 148 -16.97 7.51 -1.80
C ASP A 148 -16.98 8.90 -2.48
N PRO A 149 -18.13 9.59 -2.53
CA PRO A 149 -18.23 10.91 -3.17
C PRO A 149 -17.36 11.97 -2.48
N SER A 150 -17.12 11.84 -1.19
CA SER A 150 -16.35 12.83 -0.41
C SER A 150 -14.87 12.84 -0.79
N SER A 151 -14.29 11.68 -1.03
CA SER A 151 -12.91 11.52 -1.47
C SER A 151 -12.78 11.34 -2.98
N GLN A 152 -13.89 11.22 -3.72
CA GLN A 152 -13.94 10.90 -5.16
C GLN A 152 -13.19 9.61 -5.52
N ARG A 153 -13.19 8.60 -4.65
CA ARG A 153 -12.44 7.35 -4.79
C ARG A 153 -13.29 6.13 -4.45
N PHE A 154 -12.87 4.99 -4.97
CA PHE A 154 -13.37 3.71 -4.51
C PHE A 154 -12.60 3.27 -3.27
N ARG A 155 -13.32 2.89 -2.22
CA ARG A 155 -12.73 2.38 -0.97
C ARG A 155 -13.14 0.93 -0.77
N VAL A 156 -12.24 0.15 -0.20
CA VAL A 156 -12.55 -1.23 0.20
C VAL A 156 -13.61 -1.18 1.29
N ALA A 157 -14.76 -1.78 1.02
CA ALA A 157 -15.88 -1.87 1.94
C ALA A 157 -15.95 -3.23 2.63
N ARG A 158 -15.54 -4.29 1.92
CA ARG A 158 -15.56 -5.67 2.42
C ARG A 158 -14.42 -6.47 1.80
N VAL A 159 -13.87 -7.38 2.59
CA VAL A 159 -12.87 -8.37 2.15
C VAL A 159 -13.39 -9.75 2.54
N GLY A 160 -13.59 -10.62 1.56
CA GLY A 160 -13.98 -11.99 1.79
C GLY A 160 -12.82 -12.82 2.37
N GLN A 161 -13.12 -13.70 3.32
CA GLN A 161 -12.13 -14.49 4.07
C GLN A 161 -11.30 -15.42 3.19
N HIS A 162 -11.88 -15.90 2.10
CA HIS A 162 -11.24 -16.81 1.15
C HIS A 162 -10.65 -16.11 -0.08
N SER A 163 -10.73 -14.78 -0.13
CA SER A 163 -10.10 -14.04 -1.22
C SER A 163 -8.58 -14.22 -1.19
N THR A 164 -7.95 -14.21 -2.36
CA THR A 164 -6.49 -14.30 -2.50
C THR A 164 -5.79 -13.18 -1.72
N ILE A 165 -6.39 -12.01 -1.71
CA ILE A 165 -5.87 -10.85 -1.00
C ILE A 165 -5.95 -11.04 0.52
N ALA A 166 -7.04 -11.62 1.05
CA ALA A 166 -7.15 -11.92 2.49
C ALA A 166 -6.04 -12.86 2.97
N LYS A 167 -5.62 -13.80 2.13
CA LYS A 167 -4.51 -14.71 2.44
C LYS A 167 -3.16 -13.99 2.53
N LEU A 168 -2.99 -12.89 1.81
CA LEU A 168 -1.74 -12.11 1.79
C LEU A 168 -1.70 -11.06 2.92
N TRP A 169 -2.81 -10.37 3.21
CA TRP A 169 -2.86 -9.22 4.12
C TRP A 169 -3.94 -9.29 5.21
N GLY A 170 -4.68 -10.39 5.30
CA GLY A 170 -5.79 -10.53 6.24
C GLY A 170 -7.09 -9.88 5.75
N VAL A 171 -8.11 -9.92 6.58
CA VAL A 171 -9.47 -9.45 6.22
C VAL A 171 -9.76 -7.99 6.65
N ASN A 172 -8.85 -7.35 7.36
CA ASN A 172 -9.07 -5.97 7.80
C ASN A 172 -8.83 -4.98 6.65
N PRO A 173 -9.86 -4.24 6.18
CA PRO A 173 -9.72 -3.27 5.10
C PRO A 173 -8.63 -2.21 5.35
N VAL A 174 -8.37 -1.86 6.60
CA VAL A 174 -7.33 -0.88 6.99
C VAL A 174 -5.91 -1.36 6.63
N SER A 175 -5.72 -2.66 6.47
CA SER A 175 -4.44 -3.25 6.08
C SER A 175 -4.11 -3.06 4.59
N TYR A 176 -5.05 -2.53 3.79
CA TYR A 176 -4.88 -2.40 2.35
C TYR A 176 -4.40 -1.02 1.95
N PRO A 177 -3.49 -0.94 0.96
CA PRO A 177 -3.02 0.34 0.41
C PRO A 177 -4.15 1.26 -0.06
N CYS A 178 -5.24 0.68 -0.53
CA CYS A 178 -6.42 1.37 -1.09
C CYS A 178 -7.10 2.38 -0.16
N LEU A 179 -6.89 2.30 1.15
CA LEU A 179 -7.47 3.25 2.09
C LEU A 179 -6.73 4.58 2.16
N THR A 180 -5.47 4.58 1.84
CA THR A 180 -4.59 5.74 2.00
C THR A 180 -4.44 6.58 0.73
N GLY A 181 -5.02 6.14 -0.38
CA GLY A 181 -4.98 6.85 -1.67
C GLY A 181 -3.62 6.81 -2.34
N HIS A 182 -2.89 5.73 -2.13
CA HIS A 182 -1.62 5.48 -2.81
C HIS A 182 -1.79 5.33 -4.33
N SER A 183 -0.72 5.57 -5.05
CA SER A 183 -0.70 5.47 -6.51
C SER A 183 -0.98 4.05 -7.02
N TYR A 184 -0.67 3.01 -6.23
CA TYR A 184 -1.13 1.65 -6.50
C TYR A 184 -2.65 1.60 -6.61
N ASP A 185 -3.36 2.12 -5.60
CA ASP A 185 -4.83 2.18 -5.60
C ASP A 185 -5.35 2.97 -6.80
N GLN A 186 -4.76 4.13 -7.08
CA GLN A 186 -5.13 4.94 -8.25
C GLN A 186 -4.92 4.18 -9.56
N ALA A 187 -3.84 3.42 -9.69
CA ALA A 187 -3.55 2.62 -10.88
C ALA A 187 -4.57 1.49 -11.05
N VAL A 188 -4.80 0.70 -10.00
CA VAL A 188 -5.67 -0.48 -10.08
C VAL A 188 -7.16 -0.11 -10.13
N SER A 189 -7.56 1.02 -9.58
CA SER A 189 -8.96 1.48 -9.57
C SER A 189 -9.39 2.23 -10.83
N ARG A 190 -8.48 2.52 -11.75
CA ARG A 190 -8.80 3.29 -12.99
C ARG A 190 -9.95 2.70 -13.80
N VAL A 191 -10.09 1.38 -13.82
CA VAL A 191 -11.14 0.69 -14.56
C VAL A 191 -12.51 0.70 -13.87
N TYR A 192 -12.57 0.92 -12.54
CA TYR A 192 -13.82 0.81 -11.77
C TYR A 192 -14.94 1.74 -12.23
N PRO A 193 -14.66 3.05 -12.55
CA PRO A 193 -15.68 3.92 -13.11
C PRO A 193 -16.21 3.44 -14.45
N GLN A 194 -15.42 2.77 -15.28
CA GLN A 194 -15.86 2.19 -16.54
C GLN A 194 -16.78 1.01 -16.29
N VAL A 195 -16.37 0.05 -15.45
CA VAL A 195 -17.17 -1.14 -15.09
C VAL A 195 -18.53 -0.74 -14.52
N THR A 196 -18.55 0.25 -13.61
CA THR A 196 -19.83 0.72 -13.04
C THR A 196 -20.73 1.45 -14.05
N ARG A 197 -20.19 1.99 -15.14
CA ARG A 197 -20.97 2.65 -16.20
C ARG A 197 -21.44 1.68 -17.28
N SER A 198 -20.55 0.81 -17.74
CA SER A 198 -20.87 -0.17 -18.79
C SER A 198 -21.76 -1.29 -18.29
N GLY A 199 -21.67 -1.64 -17.01
CA GLY A 199 -22.30 -2.83 -16.46
C GLY A 199 -21.62 -4.14 -16.89
N GLU A 200 -20.48 -4.05 -17.56
CA GLU A 200 -19.73 -5.20 -18.09
C GLU A 200 -18.56 -5.57 -17.18
N ALA A 201 -18.28 -6.88 -17.10
CA ALA A 201 -17.11 -7.38 -16.41
C ALA A 201 -15.81 -6.92 -17.10
N HIS A 202 -14.78 -6.67 -16.31
CA HIS A 202 -13.45 -6.37 -16.83
C HIS A 202 -12.42 -7.37 -16.31
N TYR A 203 -11.55 -7.85 -17.22
CA TYR A 203 -10.49 -8.77 -16.87
C TYR A 203 -9.13 -8.15 -17.24
N ASP A 204 -8.20 -8.21 -16.31
CA ASP A 204 -6.82 -7.74 -16.53
C ASP A 204 -5.77 -8.58 -15.77
N HIS A 205 -4.54 -8.43 -16.23
CA HIS A 205 -3.35 -8.95 -15.59
C HIS A 205 -2.62 -7.80 -14.91
N ILE A 206 -2.17 -8.04 -13.69
CA ILE A 206 -1.42 -7.05 -12.91
C ILE A 206 -0.13 -7.68 -12.42
N TYR A 207 0.95 -6.95 -12.56
CA TYR A 207 2.24 -7.24 -11.96
C TYR A 207 2.65 -6.04 -11.13
N ALA A 208 2.67 -6.20 -9.82
CA ALA A 208 2.86 -5.08 -8.91
C ALA A 208 3.85 -5.39 -7.80
N ALA A 209 4.66 -4.39 -7.47
CA ALA A 209 5.47 -4.41 -6.26
C ALA A 209 4.56 -4.11 -5.06
N MET A 210 4.53 -5.01 -4.10
CA MET A 210 3.69 -4.92 -2.91
C MET A 210 4.52 -5.14 -1.66
N ALA A 211 4.20 -4.39 -0.59
CA ALA A 211 4.79 -4.65 0.71
C ALA A 211 4.20 -5.94 1.28
N SER A 212 5.04 -6.88 1.64
CA SER A 212 4.64 -8.06 2.40
C SER A 212 4.36 -7.71 3.85
N ALA A 213 3.74 -8.64 4.59
CA ALA A 213 3.51 -8.48 6.03
C ALA A 213 4.81 -8.26 6.83
N ASN A 214 5.95 -8.69 6.30
CA ASN A 214 7.28 -8.53 6.91
C ASN A 214 7.97 -7.21 6.50
N GLY A 215 7.33 -6.39 5.68
CA GLY A 215 7.89 -5.13 5.19
C GLY A 215 8.79 -5.25 3.97
N ASP A 216 9.04 -6.47 3.48
CA ASP A 216 9.77 -6.68 2.23
C ASP A 216 8.89 -6.31 1.03
N VAL A 217 9.50 -5.72 0.00
CA VAL A 217 8.80 -5.51 -1.27
C VAL A 217 8.91 -6.78 -2.11
N VAL A 218 7.77 -7.35 -2.44
CA VAL A 218 7.67 -8.52 -3.31
C VAL A 218 6.90 -8.17 -4.58
N TRP A 219 7.34 -8.72 -5.70
CA TRP A 219 6.62 -8.59 -6.96
C TRP A 219 5.56 -9.68 -7.04
N VAL A 220 4.30 -9.26 -7.14
CA VAL A 220 3.16 -10.17 -7.15
C VAL A 220 2.48 -10.13 -8.51
N PRO A 221 2.62 -11.18 -9.31
CA PRO A 221 1.82 -11.36 -10.52
C PRO A 221 0.44 -11.89 -10.14
N TYR A 222 -0.62 -11.22 -10.57
CA TYR A 222 -1.97 -11.69 -10.35
C TYR A 222 -2.91 -11.32 -11.50
N GLN A 223 -3.97 -12.07 -11.61
CA GLN A 223 -5.05 -11.85 -12.55
C GLN A 223 -6.30 -11.48 -11.77
N ARG A 224 -7.13 -10.63 -12.33
CA ARG A 224 -8.39 -10.25 -11.66
C ARG A 224 -9.54 -10.08 -12.64
N VAL A 225 -10.72 -10.30 -12.09
CA VAL A 225 -11.99 -9.88 -12.68
C VAL A 225 -12.60 -8.80 -11.81
N VAL A 226 -13.08 -7.74 -12.43
CA VAL A 226 -13.82 -6.65 -11.80
C VAL A 226 -15.24 -6.70 -12.33
N LEU A 227 -16.21 -6.93 -11.44
CA LEU A 227 -17.64 -6.99 -11.75
C LEU A 227 -18.36 -5.72 -11.28
N PRO A 228 -19.37 -5.25 -11.98
CA PRO A 228 -20.27 -4.23 -11.42
C PRO A 228 -21.05 -4.82 -10.25
N LEU A 229 -21.12 -4.10 -9.14
CA LEU A 229 -21.90 -4.49 -7.98
C LEU A 229 -23.07 -3.53 -7.80
N ASN A 230 -24.30 -4.09 -7.90
CA ASN A 230 -25.50 -3.30 -7.72
C ASN A 230 -25.90 -3.24 -6.24
N MET A 231 -25.65 -2.11 -5.60
CA MET A 231 -25.96 -1.88 -4.18
C MET A 231 -27.29 -1.11 -3.98
N GLY A 232 -28.08 -0.95 -5.02
CA GLY A 232 -29.29 -0.12 -4.99
C GLY A 232 -29.00 1.39 -4.79
N ARG A 233 -30.03 2.23 -4.86
CA ARG A 233 -29.97 3.68 -4.61
C ARG A 233 -28.81 4.43 -5.29
N ASN A 234 -28.48 4.07 -6.52
CA ASN A 234 -27.45 4.78 -7.32
C ASN A 234 -26.01 4.72 -6.73
N ARG A 235 -25.71 3.75 -5.88
CA ARG A 235 -24.37 3.56 -5.31
C ARG A 235 -23.48 2.82 -6.30
N LYS A 236 -22.39 3.48 -6.71
CA LYS A 236 -21.36 2.87 -7.56
C LYS A 236 -20.48 1.95 -6.72
N ALA A 237 -20.46 0.67 -7.06
CA ALA A 237 -19.62 -0.32 -6.40
C ALA A 237 -19.12 -1.35 -7.41
N VAL A 238 -18.00 -1.99 -7.08
CA VAL A 238 -17.42 -3.07 -7.84
C VAL A 238 -17.07 -4.23 -6.92
N ARG A 239 -17.18 -5.45 -7.45
CA ARG A 239 -16.71 -6.68 -6.82
C ARG A 239 -15.48 -7.16 -7.57
N ILE A 240 -14.44 -7.52 -6.85
CA ILE A 240 -13.14 -7.88 -7.40
C ILE A 240 -12.78 -9.28 -6.94
N VAL A 241 -12.47 -10.15 -7.89
CA VAL A 241 -11.92 -11.47 -7.63
C VAL A 241 -10.51 -11.52 -8.19
N THR A 242 -9.57 -12.01 -7.40
CA THR A 242 -8.16 -12.09 -7.76
C THR A 242 -7.62 -13.50 -7.59
N GLU A 243 -6.73 -13.91 -8.51
CA GLU A 243 -5.95 -15.13 -8.43
C GLU A 243 -4.49 -14.80 -8.69
N LEU A 244 -3.58 -15.43 -7.93
CA LEU A 244 -2.15 -15.33 -8.25
C LEU A 244 -1.90 -15.95 -9.62
N ALA A 245 -1.17 -15.23 -10.46
CA ALA A 245 -0.83 -15.76 -11.77
C ALA A 245 0.16 -16.92 -11.63
N LYS A 246 -0.16 -18.02 -12.28
CA LYS A 246 0.75 -19.17 -12.43
C LYS A 246 1.65 -19.04 -13.67
N VAL A 247 1.43 -18.01 -14.48
CA VAL A 247 2.16 -17.69 -15.69
C VAL A 247 3.07 -16.49 -15.44
N ASP A 248 4.19 -16.46 -16.11
CA ASP A 248 5.09 -15.32 -16.06
C ASP A 248 4.43 -14.12 -16.75
N ILE A 249 3.93 -13.17 -15.94
CA ILE A 249 3.42 -11.90 -16.43
C ILE A 249 4.62 -10.98 -16.58
N CYS A 250 5.34 -11.13 -17.70
CA CYS A 250 6.45 -10.25 -18.01
C CYS A 250 5.90 -8.94 -18.61
N PRO A 251 6.26 -7.79 -18.04
CA PRO A 251 6.03 -6.51 -18.70
C PRO A 251 7.02 -6.39 -19.86
N LEU A 252 6.52 -6.51 -21.08
CA LEU A 252 7.24 -6.16 -22.30
C LEU A 252 6.98 -4.70 -22.67
#